data_23e892d929311f834f44d58f8bf83609
#
_entry.id   23e892d929311f834f44d58f8bf83609
#
_cell.length_a   1.000
_cell.length_b   1.000
_cell.length_c   1.000
_cell.angle_alpha   90.00
_cell.angle_beta   90.00
_cell.angle_gamma   90.00
#
_symmetry.space_group_name_H-M   'P 1'
#
loop_
_entity.id
_entity.type
_entity.pdbx_description
1 polymer ?
#
loop_
_entity_poly.entity_id
_entity_poly.type
_entity_poly.pdbx_seq_one_letter_code
_entity_poly.pdbx_strand_id
1 'polypeptide(L)'
;MNAVSQILGALIEAWGEVKVQKARVVLSLVGVVAAVAAMTIVIALGDLLLQSSRELAELYEGRSVTLRLTPESSSNASEGPAAGGPYQDASDPASATGAQTVKRPDEKDTLGEAMGTLAERTDIHYWSRFSSGGGDIVETRQARSSGQFRGYPLTNIADMVDGVTFQGVDPSYEVIFRTRMLAGRWVVSSDADQRLVPVVISESLWNQLGRAPIDQVPIVLHTSDGTAMRVVGITKSKSSYDMPTVFAHYDAARISFPQMSSPSMIA
;
A
#
# COMPACT_ATOMS: atom_id res chain seq x y z
N MET A 1 -17.97 -29.96 -71.00
CA MET A 1 -17.28 -28.68 -70.63
C MET A 1 -16.82 -28.83 -69.21
N ASN A 2 -15.53 -28.81 -68.96
CA ASN A 2 -14.94 -29.19 -67.70
C ASN A 2 -15.21 -28.12 -66.60
N ALA A 3 -15.72 -28.53 -65.46
CA ALA A 3 -15.98 -27.62 -64.30
C ALA A 3 -14.78 -26.74 -63.93
N VAL A 4 -13.58 -27.27 -64.19
CA VAL A 4 -12.32 -26.55 -63.97
C VAL A 4 -12.19 -25.31 -64.88
N SER A 5 -12.64 -25.36 -66.14
CA SER A 5 -12.57 -24.20 -67.05
C SER A 5 -13.57 -23.10 -66.68
N GLN A 6 -14.72 -23.49 -66.11
CA GLN A 6 -15.69 -22.52 -65.61
C GLN A 6 -15.23 -21.82 -64.34
N ILE A 7 -14.57 -22.55 -63.42
CA ILE A 7 -13.97 -21.95 -62.21
C ILE A 7 -12.80 -21.02 -62.59
N LEU A 8 -11.99 -21.44 -63.54
CA LEU A 8 -10.86 -20.58 -63.96
C LEU A 8 -11.35 -19.31 -64.65
N GLY A 9 -12.40 -19.39 -65.49
CA GLY A 9 -13.01 -18.23 -66.11
C GLY A 9 -13.59 -17.24 -65.10
N ALA A 10 -14.34 -17.74 -64.14
CA ALA A 10 -14.90 -16.92 -63.05
C ALA A 10 -13.79 -16.26 -62.18
N LEU A 11 -12.69 -16.95 -61.94
CA LEU A 11 -11.54 -16.40 -61.18
C LEU A 11 -10.86 -15.28 -61.93
N ILE A 12 -10.68 -15.42 -63.27
CA ILE A 12 -10.06 -14.36 -64.10
C ILE A 12 -10.95 -13.13 -64.19
N GLU A 13 -12.25 -13.33 -64.30
CA GLU A 13 -13.23 -12.25 -64.37
C GLU A 13 -13.30 -11.50 -63.03
N ALA A 14 -13.38 -12.22 -61.90
CA ALA A 14 -13.28 -11.62 -60.54
C ALA A 14 -11.99 -10.84 -60.32
N TRP A 15 -10.86 -11.37 -60.82
CA TRP A 15 -9.57 -10.68 -60.78
C TRP A 15 -9.55 -9.37 -61.59
N GLY A 16 -10.23 -9.38 -62.76
CA GLY A 16 -10.43 -8.18 -63.59
C GLY A 16 -11.21 -7.08 -62.89
N GLU A 17 -12.33 -7.45 -62.21
CA GLU A 17 -13.12 -6.53 -61.41
C GLU A 17 -12.40 -5.94 -60.22
N VAL A 18 -11.63 -6.77 -59.51
CA VAL A 18 -10.78 -6.30 -58.38
C VAL A 18 -9.72 -5.32 -58.86
N LYS A 19 -9.20 -5.49 -60.06
CA LYS A 19 -8.18 -4.60 -60.66
C LYS A 19 -8.74 -3.22 -61.01
N VAL A 20 -10.01 -3.10 -61.41
CA VAL A 20 -10.71 -1.87 -61.71
C VAL A 20 -11.11 -1.15 -60.44
N GLN A 21 -11.49 -1.85 -59.38
CA GLN A 21 -11.94 -1.27 -58.12
C GLN A 21 -10.91 -1.33 -56.99
N LYS A 22 -9.62 -1.35 -57.34
CA LYS A 22 -8.50 -1.52 -56.36
C LYS A 22 -8.60 -0.59 -55.15
N ALA A 23 -8.93 0.70 -55.36
CA ALA A 23 -9.04 1.66 -54.29
C ALA A 23 -10.14 1.30 -53.28
N ARG A 24 -11.28 0.82 -53.79
CA ARG A 24 -12.43 0.46 -52.93
C ARG A 24 -12.15 -0.81 -52.08
N VAL A 25 -11.51 -1.77 -52.69
CA VAL A 25 -11.12 -3.04 -52.00
C VAL A 25 -10.06 -2.77 -50.94
N VAL A 26 -9.03 -1.96 -51.28
CA VAL A 26 -8.00 -1.56 -50.32
C VAL A 26 -8.58 -0.75 -49.17
N LEU A 27 -9.47 0.17 -49.43
CA LEU A 27 -10.11 1.00 -48.40
C LEU A 27 -10.97 0.14 -47.46
N SER A 28 -11.74 -0.82 -48.01
CA SER A 28 -12.50 -1.78 -47.22
C SER A 28 -11.61 -2.66 -46.33
N LEU A 29 -10.48 -3.16 -46.88
CA LEU A 29 -9.52 -3.97 -46.14
C LEU A 29 -8.87 -3.17 -45.00
N VAL A 30 -8.45 -1.94 -45.28
CA VAL A 30 -7.89 -1.05 -44.26
C VAL A 30 -8.91 -0.79 -43.14
N GLY A 31 -10.18 -0.59 -43.48
CA GLY A 31 -11.25 -0.40 -42.50
C GLY A 31 -11.41 -1.61 -41.56
N VAL A 32 -11.39 -2.82 -42.12
CA VAL A 32 -11.48 -4.06 -41.32
C VAL A 32 -10.25 -4.22 -40.42
N VAL A 33 -9.03 -4.02 -40.97
CA VAL A 33 -7.81 -4.11 -40.19
C VAL A 33 -7.78 -3.08 -39.06
N ALA A 34 -8.20 -1.85 -39.32
CA ALA A 34 -8.29 -0.81 -38.31
C ALA A 34 -9.29 -1.15 -37.20
N ALA A 35 -10.45 -1.71 -37.57
CA ALA A 35 -11.47 -2.13 -36.59
C ALA A 35 -10.97 -3.27 -35.70
N VAL A 36 -10.32 -4.27 -36.27
CA VAL A 36 -9.76 -5.40 -35.52
C VAL A 36 -8.61 -4.92 -34.60
N ALA A 37 -7.74 -4.05 -35.10
CA ALA A 37 -6.66 -3.48 -34.30
C ALA A 37 -7.22 -2.67 -33.12
N ALA A 38 -8.22 -1.81 -33.34
CA ALA A 38 -8.86 -1.05 -32.29
C ALA A 38 -9.48 -1.96 -31.22
N MET A 39 -10.18 -3.02 -31.61
CA MET A 39 -10.77 -3.98 -30.67
C MET A 39 -9.70 -4.71 -29.85
N THR A 40 -8.60 -5.12 -30.47
CA THR A 40 -7.49 -5.78 -29.79
C THR A 40 -6.84 -4.85 -28.75
N ILE A 41 -6.65 -3.58 -29.10
CA ILE A 41 -6.09 -2.56 -28.17
C ILE A 41 -7.00 -2.37 -26.96
N VAL A 42 -8.32 -2.30 -27.15
CA VAL A 42 -9.29 -2.14 -26.05
C VAL A 42 -9.25 -3.34 -25.10
N ILE A 43 -9.20 -4.55 -25.62
CA ILE A 43 -9.10 -5.76 -24.81
C ILE A 43 -7.78 -5.78 -24.03
N ALA A 44 -6.66 -5.51 -24.68
CA ALA A 44 -5.35 -5.48 -24.04
C ALA A 44 -5.25 -4.42 -22.94
N LEU A 45 -5.80 -3.22 -23.15
CA LEU A 45 -5.88 -2.18 -22.14
C LEU A 45 -6.78 -2.58 -20.96
N GLY A 46 -7.89 -3.25 -21.24
CA GLY A 46 -8.78 -3.76 -20.20
C GLY A 46 -8.08 -4.76 -19.28
N ASP A 47 -7.33 -5.71 -19.83
CA ASP A 47 -6.58 -6.70 -19.07
C ASP A 47 -5.48 -6.04 -18.23
N LEU A 48 -4.75 -5.07 -18.77
CA LEU A 48 -3.72 -4.31 -18.04
C LEU A 48 -4.31 -3.52 -16.88
N LEU A 49 -5.47 -2.88 -17.07
CA LEU A 49 -6.17 -2.15 -16.00
C LEU A 49 -6.64 -3.10 -14.89
N LEU A 50 -7.20 -4.25 -15.24
CA LEU A 50 -7.62 -5.26 -14.25
C LEU A 50 -6.43 -5.82 -13.48
N GLN A 51 -5.31 -6.07 -14.14
CA GLN A 51 -4.09 -6.55 -13.48
C GLN A 51 -3.54 -5.49 -12.52
N SER A 52 -3.42 -4.24 -12.94
CA SER A 52 -2.94 -3.16 -12.09
C SER A 52 -3.86 -2.91 -10.89
N SER A 53 -5.18 -3.01 -11.07
CA SER A 53 -6.15 -2.88 -9.98
C SER A 53 -6.03 -4.00 -8.95
N ARG A 54 -5.80 -5.24 -9.41
CA ARG A 54 -5.56 -6.38 -8.50
C ARG A 54 -4.24 -6.23 -7.74
N GLU A 55 -3.18 -5.81 -8.39
CA GLU A 55 -1.88 -5.58 -7.74
C GLU A 55 -1.99 -4.48 -6.68
N LEU A 56 -2.71 -3.40 -6.96
CA LEU A 56 -2.98 -2.35 -5.98
C LEU A 56 -3.82 -2.86 -4.81
N ALA A 57 -4.89 -3.60 -5.07
CA ALA A 57 -5.71 -4.19 -4.01
C ALA A 57 -4.87 -5.11 -3.11
N GLU A 58 -4.04 -5.99 -3.68
CA GLU A 58 -3.16 -6.87 -2.90
C GLU A 58 -2.14 -6.10 -2.04
N LEU A 59 -1.68 -4.93 -2.49
CA LEU A 59 -0.74 -4.10 -1.72
C LEU A 59 -1.41 -3.42 -0.52
N TYR A 60 -2.69 -3.05 -0.62
CA TYR A 60 -3.40 -2.32 0.44
C TYR A 60 -4.24 -3.24 1.34
N GLU A 61 -4.88 -4.24 0.78
CA GLU A 61 -5.79 -5.14 1.50
C GLU A 61 -5.12 -6.46 1.91
N GLY A 62 -3.92 -6.73 1.40
CA GLY A 62 -3.24 -8.00 1.54
C GLY A 62 -3.57 -8.96 0.39
N ARG A 63 -3.22 -10.24 0.57
CA ARG A 63 -3.52 -11.27 -0.44
C ARG A 63 -5.02 -11.53 -0.52
N SER A 64 -5.49 -12.09 -1.63
CA SER A 64 -6.91 -12.40 -1.88
C SER A 64 -7.60 -13.29 -0.82
N VAL A 65 -6.84 -13.85 0.11
CA VAL A 65 -7.31 -14.69 1.24
C VAL A 65 -7.01 -14.03 2.59
N THR A 66 -6.61 -12.76 2.61
CA THR A 66 -6.30 -12.06 3.87
C THR A 66 -7.59 -11.80 4.65
N LEU A 67 -7.66 -12.33 5.85
CA LEU A 67 -8.77 -12.11 6.78
C LEU A 67 -8.40 -10.98 7.74
N ARG A 68 -9.26 -9.97 7.84
CA ARG A 68 -9.12 -8.91 8.83
C ARG A 68 -10.16 -9.08 9.92
N LEU A 69 -9.71 -9.30 11.14
CA LEU A 69 -10.56 -9.36 12.33
C LEU A 69 -10.43 -8.07 13.11
N THR A 70 -11.52 -7.32 13.17
CA THR A 70 -11.59 -6.10 13.98
C THR A 70 -12.53 -6.38 15.14
N PRO A 71 -12.12 -6.14 16.40
CA PRO A 71 -13.01 -6.30 17.52
C PRO A 71 -14.13 -5.28 17.42
N GLU A 72 -15.36 -5.75 17.59
CA GLU A 72 -16.52 -4.87 17.67
C GLU A 72 -16.46 -4.08 18.98
N SER A 73 -16.24 -2.78 18.90
CA SER A 73 -16.40 -1.93 20.06
C SER A 73 -17.89 -1.84 20.36
N SER A 74 -18.30 -2.24 21.55
CA SER A 74 -19.68 -2.27 22.02
C SER A 74 -20.33 -0.88 22.21
N SER A 75 -19.87 0.14 21.51
CA SER A 75 -20.45 1.47 21.48
C SER A 75 -21.25 1.66 20.20
N ASN A 76 -22.56 1.39 20.30
CA ASN A 76 -23.64 1.79 19.38
C ASN A 76 -23.46 1.40 17.91
N ALA A 77 -24.05 0.25 17.58
CA ALA A 77 -24.40 -0.13 16.21
C ALA A 77 -25.25 0.96 15.54
N SER A 78 -24.61 1.80 14.77
CA SER A 78 -25.26 2.52 13.67
C SER A 78 -24.97 1.66 12.44
N GLU A 79 -25.96 0.85 12.05
CA GLU A 79 -25.90 0.02 10.84
C GLU A 79 -25.78 0.91 9.61
N GLY A 80 -24.56 0.95 9.05
CA GLY A 80 -24.31 1.39 7.70
C GLY A 80 -23.45 0.34 7.00
N PRO A 81 -23.72 -0.04 5.73
CA PRO A 81 -22.90 -1.03 5.03
C PRO A 81 -21.46 -0.53 4.94
N ALA A 82 -20.54 -1.33 5.44
CA ALA A 82 -19.12 -1.07 5.42
C ALA A 82 -18.57 -1.05 3.97
N ALA A 83 -18.67 0.11 3.34
CA ALA A 83 -17.87 0.47 2.17
C ALA A 83 -16.73 1.36 2.66
N GLY A 84 -15.80 0.77 3.43
CA GLY A 84 -14.62 1.44 3.94
C GLY A 84 -13.40 1.04 3.14
N GLY A 85 -13.08 1.79 2.07
CA GLY A 85 -11.74 1.80 1.51
C GLY A 85 -10.75 2.42 2.52
N PRO A 86 -9.43 2.20 2.36
CA PRO A 86 -8.38 2.63 3.30
C PRO A 86 -8.16 4.15 3.37
N TYR A 87 -9.02 4.93 2.75
CA TYR A 87 -9.00 6.39 2.81
C TYR A 87 -10.20 6.89 3.62
N GLN A 88 -10.09 6.87 4.95
CA GLN A 88 -10.85 7.79 5.76
C GLN A 88 -10.16 9.14 5.67
N ASP A 89 -10.83 10.08 5.02
CA ASP A 89 -10.39 11.46 4.90
C ASP A 89 -10.21 12.04 6.31
N ALA A 90 -8.97 12.33 6.69
CA ALA A 90 -8.62 12.90 7.99
C ALA A 90 -9.17 14.33 8.18
N SER A 91 -9.91 14.84 7.19
CA SER A 91 -10.50 16.19 7.18
C SER A 91 -11.95 16.26 7.69
N ASP A 92 -12.58 15.13 8.02
CA ASP A 92 -13.94 15.15 8.54
C ASP A 92 -13.94 15.29 10.08
N PRO A 93 -14.30 16.46 10.66
CA PRO A 93 -14.34 16.67 12.09
C PRO A 93 -15.36 15.79 12.82
N ALA A 94 -16.26 15.10 12.10
CA ALA A 94 -17.19 14.14 12.67
C ALA A 94 -16.54 12.78 13.01
N SER A 95 -15.39 12.44 12.42
CA SER A 95 -14.64 11.22 12.75
C SER A 95 -13.86 11.29 14.07
N ALA A 96 -13.73 12.47 14.65
CA ALA A 96 -12.95 12.68 15.89
C ALA A 96 -13.71 12.32 17.20
N THR A 97 -14.97 11.85 17.10
CA THR A 97 -15.79 11.58 18.28
C THR A 97 -15.79 10.11 18.74
N GLY A 98 -14.95 9.26 18.13
CA GLY A 98 -14.61 7.98 18.74
C GLY A 98 -13.76 8.26 19.99
N ALA A 99 -14.33 8.09 21.18
CA ALA A 99 -13.62 8.23 22.44
C ALA A 99 -12.34 7.37 22.38
N GLN A 100 -11.22 8.00 22.10
CA GLN A 100 -9.90 7.39 22.20
C GLN A 100 -9.69 7.16 23.68
N THR A 101 -9.94 5.94 24.11
CA THR A 101 -9.53 5.49 25.43
C THR A 101 -8.01 5.53 25.40
N VAL A 102 -7.43 6.58 25.98
CA VAL A 102 -5.98 6.67 26.22
C VAL A 102 -5.63 5.48 27.12
N LYS A 103 -5.21 4.37 26.49
CA LYS A 103 -4.75 3.20 27.23
C LYS A 103 -3.47 3.57 27.96
N ARG A 104 -3.45 3.29 29.26
CA ARG A 104 -2.23 3.45 30.07
C ARG A 104 -1.19 2.45 29.59
N PRO A 105 0.10 2.82 29.59
CA PRO A 105 1.19 1.94 29.16
C PRO A 105 1.28 0.61 29.91
N ASP A 106 0.74 0.55 31.12
CA ASP A 106 0.72 -0.61 32.03
C ASP A 106 -0.54 -1.49 31.88
N GLU A 107 -1.52 -1.10 31.05
CA GLU A 107 -2.70 -1.91 30.81
C GLU A 107 -2.38 -3.13 29.95
N LYS A 108 -2.71 -4.32 30.50
CA LYS A 108 -2.51 -5.59 29.82
C LYS A 108 -3.28 -5.63 28.49
N ASP A 109 -2.60 -6.00 27.41
CA ASP A 109 -3.20 -6.13 26.07
C ASP A 109 -3.98 -7.47 25.95
N THR A 110 -5.11 -7.56 26.65
CA THR A 110 -5.95 -8.76 26.63
C THR A 110 -6.46 -9.12 25.24
N LEU A 111 -6.69 -8.11 24.40
CA LEU A 111 -7.18 -8.30 23.04
C LEU A 111 -6.08 -8.82 22.10
N GLY A 112 -4.89 -8.25 22.18
CA GLY A 112 -3.74 -8.73 21.42
C GLY A 112 -3.32 -10.15 21.83
N GLU A 113 -3.40 -10.49 23.12
CA GLU A 113 -3.17 -11.86 23.60
C GLU A 113 -4.25 -12.83 23.10
N ALA A 114 -5.52 -12.43 23.11
CA ALA A 114 -6.61 -13.25 22.60
C ALA A 114 -6.46 -13.53 21.10
N MET A 115 -6.05 -12.51 20.33
CA MET A 115 -5.77 -12.65 18.88
C MET A 115 -4.61 -13.61 18.63
N GLY A 116 -3.51 -13.52 19.40
CA GLY A 116 -2.41 -14.47 19.34
C GLY A 116 -2.87 -15.91 19.61
N THR A 117 -3.65 -16.11 20.67
CA THR A 117 -4.20 -17.43 21.01
C THR A 117 -5.14 -17.97 19.92
N LEU A 118 -5.92 -17.11 19.29
CA LEU A 118 -6.80 -17.51 18.18
C LEU A 118 -5.97 -17.99 16.99
N ALA A 119 -4.94 -17.25 16.61
CA ALA A 119 -4.07 -17.60 15.50
C ALA A 119 -3.37 -18.95 15.71
N GLU A 120 -2.88 -19.20 16.91
CA GLU A 120 -2.26 -20.49 17.26
C GLU A 120 -3.24 -21.68 17.17
N ARG A 121 -4.53 -21.46 17.45
CA ARG A 121 -5.56 -22.50 17.40
C ARG A 121 -6.12 -22.79 16.01
N THR A 122 -5.96 -21.87 15.07
CA THR A 122 -6.67 -21.91 13.78
C THR A 122 -5.79 -22.29 12.60
N ASP A 123 -4.61 -22.85 12.80
CA ASP A 123 -3.67 -23.25 11.72
C ASP A 123 -3.37 -22.11 10.71
N ILE A 124 -3.37 -20.89 11.22
CA ILE A 124 -3.03 -19.71 10.45
C ILE A 124 -1.52 -19.59 10.42
N HIS A 125 -0.92 -19.72 9.22
CA HIS A 125 0.54 -19.73 9.08
C HIS A 125 1.16 -18.33 9.23
N TYR A 126 0.46 -17.30 8.75
CA TYR A 126 0.92 -15.91 8.82
C TYR A 126 -0.18 -15.04 9.39
N TRP A 127 0.11 -14.38 10.48
CA TRP A 127 -0.80 -13.44 11.11
C TRP A 127 -0.01 -12.29 11.73
N SER A 128 -0.64 -11.14 11.85
CA SER A 128 -0.07 -9.96 12.48
C SER A 128 -1.15 -9.20 13.24
N ARG A 129 -0.84 -8.82 14.45
CA ARG A 129 -1.59 -7.76 15.12
C ARG A 129 -1.28 -6.46 14.39
N PHE A 130 -2.26 -5.61 14.32
CA PHE A 130 -2.17 -4.33 13.63
C PHE A 130 -2.86 -3.25 14.46
N SER A 131 -2.20 -2.16 14.69
CA SER A 131 -2.80 -0.94 15.19
C SER A 131 -2.16 0.25 14.48
N SER A 132 -2.90 1.35 14.35
CA SER A 132 -2.40 2.54 13.66
C SER A 132 -2.79 3.80 14.41
N GLY A 133 -1.99 4.84 14.27
CA GLY A 133 -2.24 6.14 14.85
C GLY A 133 -1.53 7.23 14.05
N GLY A 134 -2.03 8.46 14.16
CA GLY A 134 -1.37 9.62 13.59
C GLY A 134 -0.45 10.29 14.59
N GLY A 135 0.58 10.97 14.10
CA GLY A 135 1.46 11.77 14.94
C GLY A 135 2.47 12.57 14.14
N ASP A 136 3.32 13.29 14.85
CA ASP A 136 4.36 14.12 14.27
C ASP A 136 5.75 13.67 14.68
N ILE A 137 6.70 13.84 13.78
CA ILE A 137 8.13 13.65 14.03
C ILE A 137 8.82 15.01 14.02
N VAL A 138 9.59 15.29 15.09
CA VAL A 138 10.26 16.57 15.27
C VAL A 138 11.25 16.86 14.13
N GLU A 139 11.99 15.84 13.71
CA GLU A 139 13.02 15.95 12.68
C GLU A 139 12.43 16.26 11.30
N THR A 140 11.26 15.73 10.97
CA THR A 140 10.60 16.05 9.69
C THR A 140 10.14 17.50 9.67
N ARG A 141 9.65 18.02 10.80
CA ARG A 141 9.27 19.43 10.93
C ARG A 141 10.49 20.36 10.80
N GLN A 142 11.59 20.01 11.44
CA GLN A 142 12.86 20.75 11.35
C GLN A 142 13.45 20.68 9.93
N ALA A 143 13.42 19.51 9.30
CA ALA A 143 13.91 19.35 7.94
C ALA A 143 13.11 20.21 6.96
N ARG A 144 11.79 20.25 7.08
CA ARG A 144 10.93 21.12 6.26
C ARG A 144 11.25 22.60 6.45
N SER A 145 11.43 23.05 7.67
CA SER A 145 11.72 24.46 7.96
C SER A 145 13.10 24.91 7.47
N SER A 146 14.08 23.99 7.44
CA SER A 146 15.45 24.27 7.01
C SER A 146 15.74 23.88 5.56
N GLY A 147 14.87 23.12 4.90
CA GLY A 147 15.11 22.52 3.58
C GLY A 147 16.15 21.40 3.59
N GLN A 148 16.60 20.94 4.76
CA GLN A 148 17.65 19.94 4.89
C GLN A 148 17.43 19.06 6.13
N PHE A 149 17.85 17.80 6.03
CA PHE A 149 17.99 16.89 7.15
C PHE A 149 19.46 16.45 7.29
N ARG A 150 20.12 16.77 8.41
CA ARG A 150 21.55 16.43 8.65
C ARG A 150 22.48 16.77 7.46
N GLY A 151 22.22 17.87 6.77
CA GLY A 151 23.00 18.27 5.59
C GLY A 151 22.53 17.68 4.28
N TYR A 152 21.57 16.74 4.29
CA TYR A 152 20.96 16.19 3.07
C TYR A 152 19.79 17.09 2.62
N PRO A 153 19.83 17.64 1.40
CA PRO A 153 18.75 18.50 0.88
C PRO A 153 17.48 17.70 0.66
N LEU A 154 16.33 18.31 0.89
CA LEU A 154 15.04 17.72 0.56
C LEU A 154 14.87 17.75 -0.95
N THR A 155 14.58 16.58 -1.55
CA THR A 155 14.56 16.43 -3.00
C THR A 155 13.25 16.87 -3.64
N ASN A 156 12.15 16.86 -2.89
CA ASN A 156 10.86 17.28 -3.40
C ASN A 156 9.97 17.86 -2.28
N ILE A 157 9.61 19.14 -2.43
CA ILE A 157 8.75 19.84 -1.46
C ILE A 157 7.30 19.33 -1.54
N ALA A 158 6.87 18.81 -2.70
CA ALA A 158 5.52 18.29 -2.89
C ALA A 158 5.25 16.98 -2.10
N ASP A 159 6.29 16.23 -1.72
CA ASP A 159 6.17 15.01 -0.91
C ASP A 159 6.04 15.29 0.59
N MET A 160 5.98 16.56 0.99
CA MET A 160 5.88 16.98 2.38
C MET A 160 4.43 17.03 2.86
N VAL A 161 3.81 15.86 2.94
CA VAL A 161 2.51 15.74 3.61
C VAL A 161 2.71 15.96 5.12
N ASP A 162 1.87 16.78 5.73
CA ASP A 162 1.85 16.96 7.17
C ASP A 162 1.34 15.69 7.85
N GLY A 163 2.02 15.32 8.93
CA GLY A 163 1.69 14.14 9.72
C GLY A 163 2.39 12.87 9.25
N VAL A 164 2.53 11.96 10.19
CA VAL A 164 3.12 10.63 10.00
C VAL A 164 2.18 9.60 10.57
N THR A 165 1.98 8.51 9.85
CA THR A 165 1.20 7.38 10.34
C THR A 165 2.13 6.42 11.09
N PHE A 166 1.84 6.14 12.35
CA PHE A 166 2.50 5.10 13.12
C PHE A 166 1.72 3.81 13.01
N GLN A 167 2.40 2.71 12.72
CA GLN A 167 1.80 1.39 12.62
C GLN A 167 2.54 0.40 13.53
N GLY A 168 1.82 -0.19 14.47
CA GLY A 168 2.27 -1.31 15.28
C GLY A 168 1.93 -2.61 14.56
N VAL A 169 2.95 -3.43 14.26
CA VAL A 169 2.82 -4.65 13.48
C VAL A 169 3.71 -5.77 14.04
N ASP A 170 3.31 -7.01 13.82
CA ASP A 170 4.18 -8.16 14.10
C ASP A 170 5.08 -8.48 12.89
N PRO A 171 6.17 -9.25 13.07
CA PRO A 171 7.11 -9.56 12.00
C PRO A 171 6.49 -10.15 10.73
N SER A 172 5.41 -10.93 10.86
CA SER A 172 4.72 -11.57 9.73
C SER A 172 4.01 -10.59 8.79
N TYR A 173 3.81 -9.32 9.20
CA TYR A 173 3.18 -8.29 8.36
C TYR A 173 3.91 -8.10 7.03
N GLU A 174 5.25 -8.16 7.03
CA GLU A 174 6.06 -8.07 5.81
C GLU A 174 5.65 -9.11 4.77
N VAL A 175 5.43 -10.35 5.22
CA VAL A 175 5.06 -11.48 4.35
C VAL A 175 3.63 -11.34 3.83
N ILE A 176 2.69 -10.95 4.70
CA ILE A 176 1.26 -10.79 4.36
C ILE A 176 1.09 -9.73 3.27
N PHE A 177 1.73 -8.57 3.44
CA PHE A 177 1.61 -7.43 2.53
C PHE A 177 2.73 -7.36 1.48
N ARG A 178 3.60 -8.36 1.39
CA ARG A 178 4.74 -8.38 0.46
C ARG A 178 5.55 -7.07 0.51
N THR A 179 5.77 -6.57 1.72
CA THR A 179 6.46 -5.30 1.93
C THR A 179 7.89 -5.40 1.41
N ARG A 180 8.27 -4.53 0.48
CA ARG A 180 9.59 -4.55 -0.13
C ARG A 180 10.54 -3.64 0.63
N MET A 181 11.62 -4.22 1.17
CA MET A 181 12.69 -3.46 1.79
C MET A 181 13.59 -2.80 0.74
N LEU A 182 13.92 -1.51 0.96
CA LEU A 182 14.91 -0.76 0.18
C LEU A 182 16.29 -0.81 0.85
N ALA A 183 16.34 -0.77 2.17
CA ALA A 183 17.57 -0.84 2.96
C ALA A 183 17.29 -1.33 4.37
N GLY A 184 18.32 -1.87 5.04
CA GLY A 184 18.23 -2.34 6.41
C GLY A 184 17.42 -3.63 6.57
N ARG A 185 16.69 -3.76 7.69
CA ARG A 185 15.88 -4.95 8.03
C ARG A 185 14.47 -4.58 8.44
N TRP A 186 13.57 -5.54 8.35
CA TRP A 186 12.23 -5.46 8.92
C TRP A 186 12.24 -5.58 10.45
N VAL A 187 11.11 -5.29 11.09
CA VAL A 187 10.92 -5.49 12.53
C VAL A 187 11.01 -6.97 12.88
N VAL A 188 11.59 -7.26 14.04
CA VAL A 188 11.73 -8.62 14.57
C VAL A 188 11.19 -8.69 15.99
N SER A 189 10.88 -9.89 16.48
CA SER A 189 10.29 -10.07 17.82
C SER A 189 11.13 -9.48 18.94
N SER A 190 12.47 -9.49 18.82
CA SER A 190 13.37 -8.91 19.82
C SER A 190 13.34 -7.37 19.87
N ASP A 191 12.64 -6.71 18.96
CA ASP A 191 12.49 -5.26 18.95
C ASP A 191 11.44 -4.78 19.99
N ALA A 192 10.62 -5.70 20.50
CA ALA A 192 9.59 -5.40 21.50
C ALA A 192 10.15 -4.79 22.80
N ASP A 193 11.30 -5.29 23.23
CA ASP A 193 11.88 -5.00 24.55
C ASP A 193 12.99 -3.93 24.50
N GLN A 194 13.22 -3.31 23.35
CA GLN A 194 14.30 -2.35 23.21
C GLN A 194 13.88 -0.97 23.72
N ARG A 195 14.72 -0.39 24.58
CA ARG A 195 14.51 0.93 25.18
C ARG A 195 14.45 2.08 24.14
N LEU A 196 15.24 1.97 23.07
CA LEU A 196 15.19 2.84 21.90
C LEU A 196 14.42 2.08 20.83
N VAL A 197 13.20 2.49 20.56
CA VAL A 197 12.26 1.76 19.69
C VAL A 197 12.84 1.59 18.28
N PRO A 198 13.15 0.36 17.83
CA PRO A 198 13.56 0.14 16.46
C PRO A 198 12.36 0.31 15.53
N VAL A 199 12.53 1.11 14.49
CA VAL A 199 11.46 1.42 13.54
C VAL A 199 11.92 1.24 12.10
N VAL A 200 10.97 0.84 11.27
CA VAL A 200 11.12 0.82 9.81
C VAL A 200 10.31 1.97 9.25
N ILE A 201 10.89 2.76 8.35
CA ILE A 201 10.23 3.92 7.77
C ILE A 201 9.88 3.69 6.30
N SER A 202 8.80 4.32 5.83
CA SER A 202 8.45 4.31 4.42
C SER A 202 9.41 5.17 3.59
N GLU A 203 9.51 4.88 2.29
CA GLU A 203 10.27 5.68 1.33
C GLU A 203 9.79 7.14 1.31
N SER A 204 8.49 7.39 1.48
CA SER A 204 7.92 8.73 1.57
C SER A 204 8.52 9.49 2.76
N LEU A 205 8.57 8.88 3.96
CA LEU A 205 9.20 9.50 5.12
C LEU A 205 10.71 9.68 4.94
N TRP A 206 11.39 8.69 4.34
CA TRP A 206 12.81 8.79 4.04
C TRP A 206 13.14 9.94 3.09
N ASN A 207 12.27 10.21 2.10
CA ASN A 207 12.39 11.38 1.22
C ASN A 207 12.31 12.69 2.01
N GLN A 208 11.38 12.80 2.98
CA GLN A 208 11.26 13.95 3.87
C GLN A 208 12.50 14.15 4.77
N LEU A 209 13.29 13.11 4.97
CA LEU A 209 14.55 13.13 5.69
C LEU A 209 15.76 13.27 4.74
N GLY A 210 15.57 13.78 3.53
CA GLY A 210 16.64 14.02 2.57
C GLY A 210 17.36 12.75 2.11
N ARG A 211 16.74 11.58 2.20
CA ARG A 211 17.32 10.26 1.84
C ARG A 211 18.64 9.95 2.57
N ALA A 212 18.75 10.37 3.83
CA ALA A 212 19.94 10.11 4.64
C ALA A 212 20.24 8.59 4.71
N PRO A 213 21.49 8.16 4.49
CA PRO A 213 21.87 6.74 4.51
C PRO A 213 21.81 6.18 5.94
N ILE A 214 21.11 5.05 6.13
CA ILE A 214 20.91 4.42 7.44
C ILE A 214 22.08 3.54 7.88
N ASP A 215 22.93 3.14 6.94
CA ASP A 215 24.09 2.26 7.12
C ASP A 215 25.33 3.01 7.61
N GLN A 216 25.43 4.31 7.33
CA GLN A 216 26.59 5.11 7.69
C GLN A 216 26.46 5.76 9.08
N VAL A 217 25.29 6.27 9.41
CA VAL A 217 25.03 6.92 10.69
C VAL A 217 23.64 6.52 11.20
N PRO A 218 23.54 6.02 12.44
CA PRO A 218 22.24 5.70 13.02
C PRO A 218 21.29 6.91 13.01
N ILE A 219 20.15 6.78 12.36
CA ILE A 219 19.14 7.82 12.35
C ILE A 219 18.24 7.60 13.57
N VAL A 220 18.21 8.57 14.46
CA VAL A 220 17.30 8.63 15.60
C VAL A 220 16.29 9.73 15.32
N LEU A 221 15.01 9.39 15.46
CA LEU A 221 13.87 10.28 15.30
C LEU A 221 13.14 10.41 16.63
N HIS A 222 12.48 11.54 16.85
CA HIS A 222 11.73 11.81 18.06
C HIS A 222 10.29 12.17 17.70
N THR A 223 9.32 11.57 18.39
CA THR A 223 7.94 12.05 18.36
C THR A 223 7.82 13.39 19.06
N SER A 224 6.71 14.09 18.86
CA SER A 224 6.39 15.32 19.60
C SER A 224 6.34 15.10 21.12
N ASP A 225 6.04 13.88 21.57
CA ASP A 225 5.98 13.49 22.98
C ASP A 225 7.36 13.14 23.57
N GLY A 226 8.42 13.18 22.75
CA GLY A 226 9.79 12.89 23.15
C GLY A 226 10.21 11.42 23.09
N THR A 227 9.37 10.53 22.56
CA THR A 227 9.76 9.13 22.36
C THR A 227 10.85 9.05 21.29
N ALA A 228 11.97 8.42 21.62
CA ALA A 228 13.10 8.24 20.72
C ALA A 228 12.99 6.92 19.95
N MET A 229 13.18 6.98 18.64
CA MET A 229 13.08 5.86 17.71
C MET A 229 14.35 5.73 16.89
N ARG A 230 14.85 4.53 16.70
CA ARG A 230 16.00 4.25 15.83
C ARG A 230 15.55 3.63 14.53
N VAL A 231 15.86 4.25 13.42
CA VAL A 231 15.59 3.70 12.09
C VAL A 231 16.50 2.50 11.83
N VAL A 232 15.89 1.34 11.58
CA VAL A 232 16.59 0.06 11.30
C VAL A 232 16.35 -0.43 9.87
N GLY A 233 15.36 0.15 9.18
CA GLY A 233 15.07 -0.22 7.80
C GLY A 233 14.22 0.83 7.07
N ILE A 234 14.18 0.71 5.75
CA ILE A 234 13.41 1.54 4.85
C ILE A 234 12.60 0.63 3.93
N THR A 235 11.30 0.86 3.85
CA THR A 235 10.42 0.14 2.91
C THR A 235 10.10 0.98 1.70
N LYS A 236 9.88 0.32 0.58
CA LYS A 236 9.35 0.98 -0.61
C LYS A 236 7.91 1.41 -0.37
N SER A 237 7.58 2.63 -0.77
CA SER A 237 6.18 3.10 -0.78
C SER A 237 5.32 2.26 -1.73
N LYS A 238 4.09 1.98 -1.33
CA LYS A 238 3.14 1.19 -2.12
C LYS A 238 2.64 1.97 -3.33
N SER A 239 2.52 3.29 -3.19
CA SER A 239 2.16 4.21 -4.26
C SER A 239 2.90 5.55 -4.11
N SER A 240 2.81 6.40 -5.13
CA SER A 240 3.36 7.77 -5.09
C SER A 240 2.65 8.68 -4.09
N TYR A 241 1.47 8.29 -3.63
CA TYR A 241 0.64 9.03 -2.67
C TYR A 241 0.64 8.41 -1.28
N ASP A 242 1.55 7.46 -1.02
CA ASP A 242 1.63 6.85 0.30
C ASP A 242 1.99 7.87 1.36
N MET A 243 1.19 7.87 2.43
CA MET A 243 1.47 8.68 3.61
C MET A 243 2.81 8.28 4.24
N PRO A 244 3.58 9.24 4.76
CA PRO A 244 4.76 8.95 5.55
C PRO A 244 4.39 8.01 6.70
N THR A 245 5.04 6.83 6.75
CA THR A 245 4.66 5.77 7.70
C THR A 245 5.87 5.29 8.47
N VAL A 246 5.67 5.04 9.75
CA VAL A 246 6.61 4.41 10.67
C VAL A 246 6.03 3.09 11.13
N PHE A 247 6.76 2.00 10.93
CA PHE A 247 6.41 0.67 11.42
C PHE A 247 7.28 0.34 12.63
N ALA A 248 6.65 -0.11 13.70
CA ALA A 248 7.32 -0.62 14.89
C ALA A 248 6.72 -1.97 15.30
N HIS A 249 7.46 -2.75 16.10
CA HIS A 249 6.90 -3.96 16.69
C HIS A 249 5.64 -3.61 17.49
N TYR A 250 4.58 -4.42 17.35
CA TYR A 250 3.25 -4.14 17.92
C TYR A 250 3.32 -3.78 19.41
N ASP A 251 4.02 -4.58 20.21
CA ASP A 251 4.09 -4.36 21.66
C ASP A 251 4.88 -3.08 21.99
N ALA A 252 6.00 -2.80 21.30
CA ALA A 252 6.76 -1.57 21.45
C ALA A 252 5.92 -0.34 21.03
N ALA A 253 5.19 -0.44 19.91
CA ALA A 253 4.35 0.62 19.41
C ALA A 253 3.23 0.99 20.39
N ARG A 254 2.57 -0.01 20.97
CA ARG A 254 1.48 0.18 21.94
C ARG A 254 1.93 0.94 23.19
N ILE A 255 3.15 0.67 23.65
CA ILE A 255 3.72 1.33 24.83
C ILE A 255 4.21 2.74 24.48
N SER A 256 4.82 2.90 23.31
CA SER A 256 5.55 4.10 22.93
C SER A 256 4.69 5.14 22.22
N PHE A 257 3.60 4.74 21.58
CA PHE A 257 2.71 5.62 20.82
C PHE A 257 1.29 5.60 21.40
N PRO A 258 0.96 6.49 22.34
CA PRO A 258 -0.30 6.42 23.09
C PRO A 258 -1.56 6.67 22.24
N GLN A 259 -1.43 7.22 21.04
CA GLN A 259 -2.55 7.51 20.13
C GLN A 259 -2.86 6.38 19.13
N MET A 260 -2.48 5.15 19.45
CA MET A 260 -2.77 4.01 18.59
C MET A 260 -4.23 3.57 18.69
N SER A 261 -4.82 3.22 17.56
CA SER A 261 -6.17 2.64 17.48
C SER A 261 -6.28 1.30 18.21
N SER A 262 -7.50 0.85 18.44
CA SER A 262 -7.75 -0.51 18.92
C SER A 262 -7.10 -1.53 17.99
N PRO A 263 -6.52 -2.64 18.52
CA PRO A 263 -5.84 -3.62 17.70
C PRO A 263 -6.83 -4.34 16.77
N SER A 264 -6.36 -4.69 15.61
CA SER A 264 -6.99 -5.65 14.70
C SER A 264 -6.02 -6.77 14.38
N MET A 265 -6.52 -7.91 13.94
CA MET A 265 -5.70 -9.02 13.46
C MET A 265 -5.82 -9.12 11.95
N ILE A 266 -4.71 -9.37 11.31
CA ILE A 266 -4.61 -9.61 9.86
C ILE A 266 -3.96 -10.98 9.69
N ALA A 267 -4.59 -11.86 8.94
CA ALA A 267 -4.14 -13.24 8.74
C ALA A 267 -4.25 -13.66 7.27
#